data_48db10d2dd845dad62fd62d93406e078
#
_entry.id   48db10d2dd845dad62fd62d93406e078
#
_cell.length_a   1.000
_cell.length_b   1.000
_cell.length_c   1.000
_cell.angle_alpha   90.00
_cell.angle_beta   90.00
_cell.angle_gamma   90.00
#
_symmetry.space_group_name_H-M   'P 1'
#
loop_
_entity.id
_entity.type
_entity.pdbx_description
1 polymer ?
#
loop_
_entity_poly.entity_id
_entity_poly.type
_entity_poly.pdbx_seq_one_letter_code
_entity_poly.pdbx_strand_id
1 'polypeptide(L)'
;MTVLLTGGTGKTSLRLASLLKDANIPMLLTSRRGPFASSIGPTVRFDWDDRSTWNNPFEAVKDIKAIYLLSGEVADPAPILNDFIDLAKTNGVKRFVLCSGGNCEKGGPFHGKTWQKLEDEKLEYCVLRPSWFMGMCVSLCCSSLGCPSMC
;
A
#
# COMPACT_ATOMS: atom_id res chain seq x y z
N MET A 1 -0.11 16.26 8.39
CA MET A 1 0.61 15.04 7.94
C MET A 1 -0.41 14.00 7.49
N THR A 2 -0.48 13.72 6.19
CA THR A 2 -1.41 12.74 5.61
C THR A 2 -0.67 11.46 5.23
N VAL A 3 -1.31 10.31 5.42
CA VAL A 3 -0.80 8.98 5.02
C VAL A 3 -1.47 8.54 3.73
N LEU A 4 -0.68 8.24 2.69
CA LEU A 4 -1.17 7.64 1.46
C LEU A 4 -1.19 6.12 1.58
N LEU A 5 -2.32 5.49 1.27
CA LEU A 5 -2.49 4.05 1.29
C LEU A 5 -2.63 3.50 -0.13
N THR A 6 -1.55 2.96 -0.70
CA THR A 6 -1.66 2.26 -1.98
C THR A 6 -2.39 0.93 -1.81
N GLY A 7 -3.06 0.48 -2.87
CA GLY A 7 -3.95 -0.67 -2.77
C GLY A 7 -5.14 -0.44 -1.81
N GLY A 8 -5.66 0.79 -1.77
CA GLY A 8 -6.62 1.26 -0.78
C GLY A 8 -7.94 0.49 -0.69
N THR A 9 -8.27 -0.35 -1.68
CA THR A 9 -9.43 -1.27 -1.65
C THR A 9 -9.08 -2.66 -1.14
N GLY A 10 -7.80 -2.93 -0.85
CA GLY A 10 -7.32 -4.21 -0.36
C GLY A 10 -7.61 -4.41 1.13
N LYS A 11 -7.68 -5.68 1.56
CA LYS A 11 -8.01 -6.06 2.95
C LYS A 11 -7.08 -5.40 3.99
N THR A 12 -5.78 -5.35 3.73
CA THR A 12 -4.80 -4.74 4.65
C THR A 12 -4.92 -3.23 4.69
N SER A 13 -5.05 -2.58 3.54
CA SER A 13 -5.19 -1.12 3.45
C SER A 13 -6.48 -0.62 4.09
N LEU A 14 -7.60 -1.34 3.92
CA LEU A 14 -8.87 -0.98 4.58
C LEU A 14 -8.80 -1.14 6.11
N ARG A 15 -8.12 -2.19 6.61
CA ARG A 15 -7.88 -2.34 8.05
C ARG A 15 -7.03 -1.21 8.60
N LEU A 16 -5.94 -0.89 7.92
CA LEU A 16 -5.07 0.23 8.29
C LEU A 16 -5.83 1.56 8.25
N ALA A 17 -6.64 1.77 7.22
CA ALA A 17 -7.46 2.97 7.09
C ALA A 17 -8.46 3.13 8.26
N SER A 18 -9.09 2.03 8.70
CA SER A 18 -9.96 2.08 9.88
C SER A 18 -9.20 2.51 11.14
N LEU A 19 -8.03 1.93 11.38
CA LEU A 19 -7.19 2.28 12.53
C LEU A 19 -6.70 3.75 12.48
N LEU A 20 -6.32 4.23 11.29
CA LEU A 20 -5.93 5.64 11.13
C LEU A 20 -7.10 6.59 11.37
N LYS A 21 -8.30 6.22 10.91
CA LYS A 21 -9.53 6.98 11.17
C LYS A 21 -9.83 7.07 12.66
N ASP A 22 -9.77 5.95 13.37
CA ASP A 22 -10.02 5.89 14.82
C ASP A 22 -8.98 6.72 15.61
N ALA A 23 -7.75 6.78 15.08
CA ALA A 23 -6.68 7.61 15.64
C ALA A 23 -6.73 9.08 15.19
N ASN A 24 -7.73 9.50 14.40
CA ASN A 24 -7.83 10.83 13.79
C ASN A 24 -6.60 11.24 12.96
N ILE A 25 -5.95 10.28 12.29
CA ILE A 25 -4.81 10.52 11.39
C ILE A 25 -5.35 10.70 9.96
N PRO A 26 -5.12 11.84 9.31
CA PRO A 26 -5.53 12.06 7.93
C PRO A 26 -4.90 11.04 6.97
N MET A 27 -5.71 10.52 6.05
CA MET A 27 -5.28 9.55 5.07
C MET A 27 -5.92 9.78 3.71
N LEU A 28 -5.30 9.22 2.68
CA LEU A 28 -5.83 9.16 1.32
C LEU A 28 -5.71 7.72 0.80
N LEU A 29 -6.83 7.14 0.36
CA LEU A 29 -6.85 5.81 -0.20
C LEU A 29 -6.73 5.87 -1.72
N THR A 30 -6.06 4.90 -2.32
CA THR A 30 -5.97 4.78 -3.77
C THR A 30 -6.90 3.71 -4.33
N SER A 31 -7.38 3.91 -5.55
CA SER A 31 -8.21 2.96 -6.27
C SER A 31 -7.92 3.00 -7.77
N ARG A 32 -7.76 1.84 -8.40
CA ARG A 32 -7.61 1.73 -9.87
C ARG A 32 -8.85 2.22 -10.62
N ARG A 33 -10.03 2.01 -10.04
CA ARG A 33 -11.33 2.37 -10.64
C ARG A 33 -11.66 3.87 -10.52
N GLY A 34 -10.80 4.65 -9.87
CA GLY A 34 -11.04 6.06 -9.60
C GLY A 34 -11.65 6.32 -8.22
N PRO A 35 -12.00 7.57 -7.94
CA PRO A 35 -12.64 7.94 -6.68
C PRO A 35 -13.95 7.19 -6.47
N PHE A 36 -14.18 6.70 -5.27
CA PHE A 36 -15.44 6.08 -4.86
C PHE A 36 -15.87 6.60 -3.49
N ALA A 37 -17.17 6.54 -3.24
CA ALA A 37 -17.69 6.91 -1.93
C ALA A 37 -17.22 5.87 -0.90
N SER A 38 -16.37 6.29 0.00
CA SER A 38 -15.86 5.48 1.11
C SER A 38 -16.28 6.11 2.43
N SER A 39 -16.89 5.32 3.30
CA SER A 39 -17.20 5.74 4.67
C SER A 39 -15.94 5.87 5.55
N ILE A 40 -14.81 5.37 5.07
CA ILE A 40 -13.56 5.34 5.83
C ILE A 40 -12.74 6.61 5.60
N GLY A 41 -12.61 7.07 4.35
CA GLY A 41 -11.82 8.26 4.04
C GLY A 41 -11.82 8.62 2.55
N PRO A 42 -11.17 9.74 2.18
CA PRO A 42 -11.09 10.20 0.79
C PRO A 42 -10.33 9.21 -0.08
N THR A 43 -10.71 9.14 -1.35
CA THR A 43 -10.14 8.23 -2.33
C THR A 43 -9.70 8.95 -3.59
N VAL A 44 -8.65 8.44 -4.23
CA VAL A 44 -8.10 8.99 -5.47
C VAL A 44 -7.80 7.88 -6.48
N ARG A 45 -7.89 8.19 -7.77
CA ARG A 45 -7.47 7.26 -8.82
C ARG A 45 -5.96 7.10 -8.82
N PHE A 46 -5.51 5.86 -8.74
CA PHE A 46 -4.11 5.47 -8.84
C PHE A 46 -4.00 4.03 -9.33
N ASP A 47 -3.20 3.80 -10.35
CA ASP A 47 -2.93 2.50 -10.91
C ASP A 47 -1.42 2.31 -11.13
N TRP A 48 -0.88 1.19 -10.68
CA TRP A 48 0.53 0.87 -10.87
C TRP A 48 0.91 0.72 -12.35
N ASP A 49 -0.02 0.24 -13.17
CA ASP A 49 0.18 0.02 -14.60
C ASP A 49 -0.04 1.28 -15.44
N ASP A 50 -0.66 2.34 -14.88
CA ASP A 50 -0.93 3.62 -15.53
C ASP A 50 -0.17 4.76 -14.85
N ARG A 51 1.05 5.03 -15.33
CA ARG A 51 1.93 6.07 -14.78
C ARG A 51 1.30 7.48 -14.80
N SER A 52 0.35 7.74 -15.68
CA SER A 52 -0.34 9.05 -15.74
C SER A 52 -1.11 9.34 -14.46
N THR A 53 -1.48 8.30 -13.70
CA THR A 53 -2.25 8.42 -12.44
C THR A 53 -1.36 8.63 -11.22
N TRP A 54 -0.04 8.51 -11.34
CA TRP A 54 0.86 8.49 -10.19
C TRP A 54 0.96 9.86 -9.48
N ASN A 55 0.72 10.96 -10.20
CA ASN A 55 0.69 12.30 -9.63
C ASN A 55 -0.62 12.63 -8.91
N ASN A 56 -1.72 11.94 -9.24
CA ASN A 56 -3.03 12.26 -8.71
C ASN A 56 -3.09 12.36 -7.17
N PRO A 57 -2.45 11.46 -6.38
CA PRO A 57 -2.44 11.58 -4.93
C PRO A 57 -1.80 12.90 -4.45
N PHE A 58 -0.71 13.32 -5.08
CA PHE A 58 0.04 14.52 -4.71
C PHE A 58 -0.64 15.81 -5.19
N GLU A 59 -1.48 15.72 -6.22
CA GLU A 59 -2.37 16.82 -6.64
C GLU A 59 -3.55 16.98 -5.69
N ALA A 60 -4.15 15.86 -5.28
CA ALA A 60 -5.29 15.84 -4.37
C ALA A 60 -4.93 16.29 -2.95
N VAL A 61 -3.75 15.91 -2.44
CA VAL A 61 -3.29 16.25 -1.09
C VAL A 61 -1.82 16.62 -1.11
N LYS A 62 -1.51 17.88 -0.74
CA LYS A 62 -0.13 18.41 -0.75
C LYS A 62 0.70 18.01 0.48
N ASP A 63 0.09 17.57 1.58
CA ASP A 63 0.76 17.24 2.83
C ASP A 63 0.89 15.72 3.07
N ILE A 64 1.15 14.95 2.02
CA ILE A 64 1.48 13.54 2.14
C ILE A 64 2.91 13.42 2.66
N LYS A 65 3.09 12.80 3.85
CA LYS A 65 4.40 12.65 4.51
C LYS A 65 4.80 11.19 4.70
N ALA A 66 3.82 10.29 4.61
CA ALA A 66 4.06 8.85 4.73
C ALA A 66 3.27 8.09 3.68
N ILE A 67 3.83 7.00 3.18
CA ILE A 67 3.17 6.11 2.21
C ILE A 67 3.24 4.67 2.69
N TYR A 68 2.09 4.00 2.68
CA TYR A 68 2.00 2.55 2.76
C TYR A 68 2.08 1.97 1.35
N LEU A 69 3.18 1.29 1.05
CA LEU A 69 3.47 0.72 -0.27
C LEU A 69 2.98 -0.73 -0.36
N LEU A 70 1.96 -0.93 -1.17
CA LEU A 70 1.42 -2.25 -1.52
C LEU A 70 1.28 -2.33 -3.04
N SER A 71 2.12 -3.15 -3.69
CA SER A 71 2.18 -3.26 -5.15
C SER A 71 1.02 -4.03 -5.79
N GLY A 72 0.29 -4.83 -5.00
CA GLY A 72 -0.67 -5.77 -5.56
C GLY A 72 -0.01 -6.95 -6.27
N GLU A 73 -0.70 -7.55 -7.23
CA GLU A 73 -0.24 -8.71 -8.00
C GLU A 73 0.56 -8.25 -9.23
N VAL A 74 1.83 -7.97 -9.04
CA VAL A 74 2.79 -7.60 -10.10
C VAL A 74 3.93 -8.60 -10.10
N ALA A 75 4.37 -9.04 -11.27
CA ALA A 75 5.40 -10.08 -11.42
C ALA A 75 6.74 -9.67 -10.80
N ASP A 76 7.24 -8.46 -11.09
CA ASP A 76 8.37 -7.85 -10.38
C ASP A 76 7.98 -6.43 -9.95
N PRO A 77 7.63 -6.23 -8.70
CA PRO A 77 7.18 -4.93 -8.20
C PRO A 77 8.31 -3.92 -8.00
N ALA A 78 9.57 -4.35 -7.97
CA ALA A 78 10.67 -3.47 -7.60
C ALA A 78 10.84 -2.26 -8.54
N PRO A 79 10.82 -2.39 -9.87
CA PRO A 79 10.98 -1.23 -10.75
C PRO A 79 9.90 -0.17 -10.53
N ILE A 80 8.63 -0.58 -10.49
CA ILE A 80 7.50 0.37 -10.34
C ILE A 80 7.49 1.01 -8.95
N LEU A 81 7.79 0.26 -7.90
CA LEU A 81 7.87 0.80 -6.54
C LEU A 81 9.03 1.79 -6.42
N ASN A 82 10.18 1.47 -7.01
CA ASN A 82 11.37 2.32 -6.96
C ASN A 82 11.14 3.65 -7.69
N ASP A 83 10.54 3.61 -8.89
CA ASP A 83 10.19 4.81 -9.65
C ASP A 83 9.16 5.68 -8.88
N PHE A 84 8.18 5.03 -8.24
CA PHE A 84 7.19 5.76 -7.44
C PHE A 84 7.78 6.35 -6.16
N ILE A 85 8.74 5.67 -5.50
CA ILE A 85 9.48 6.23 -4.37
C ILE A 85 10.21 7.50 -4.77
N ASP A 86 10.87 7.51 -5.95
CA ASP A 86 11.55 8.70 -6.45
C ASP A 86 10.58 9.86 -6.70
N LEU A 87 9.44 9.59 -7.32
CA LEU A 87 8.37 10.57 -7.49
C LEU A 87 7.84 11.07 -6.14
N ALA A 88 7.63 10.19 -5.18
CA ALA A 88 7.14 10.56 -3.86
C ALA A 88 8.13 11.46 -3.10
N LYS A 89 9.42 11.20 -3.21
CA LYS A 89 10.49 12.03 -2.63
C LYS A 89 10.46 13.45 -3.20
N THR A 90 10.31 13.60 -4.51
CA THR A 90 10.19 14.94 -5.15
C THR A 90 8.99 15.71 -4.64
N ASN A 91 7.92 15.02 -4.18
CA ASN A 91 6.74 15.59 -3.56
C ASN A 91 6.86 15.76 -2.03
N GLY A 92 8.05 15.53 -1.46
CA GLY A 92 8.35 15.80 -0.05
C GLY A 92 7.89 14.71 0.92
N VAL A 93 7.64 13.50 0.43
CA VAL A 93 7.40 12.32 1.27
C VAL A 93 8.72 11.86 1.91
N LYS A 94 8.67 11.55 3.20
CA LYS A 94 9.86 11.15 3.97
C LYS A 94 9.80 9.73 4.50
N ARG A 95 8.60 9.20 4.72
CA ARG A 95 8.40 7.90 5.39
C ARG A 95 7.70 6.90 4.50
N PHE A 96 8.26 5.69 4.44
CA PHE A 96 7.74 4.59 3.62
C PHE A 96 7.53 3.34 4.47
N VAL A 97 6.36 2.74 4.34
CA VAL A 97 6.06 1.44 4.94
C VAL A 97 5.83 0.45 3.80
N LEU A 98 6.80 -0.42 3.57
CA LEU A 98 6.74 -1.42 2.50
C LEU A 98 6.04 -2.68 3.01
N CYS A 99 4.92 -3.05 2.39
CA CYS A 99 4.29 -4.35 2.59
C CYS A 99 4.93 -5.36 1.64
N SER A 100 5.76 -6.23 2.18
CA SER A 100 6.49 -7.27 1.49
C SER A 100 5.93 -8.66 1.82
N GLY A 101 6.72 -9.70 1.77
CA GLY A 101 6.37 -11.06 2.14
C GLY A 101 7.39 -11.71 3.08
N GLY A 102 6.99 -12.78 3.78
CA GLY A 102 7.83 -13.47 4.75
C GLY A 102 9.15 -13.98 4.18
N ASN A 103 9.17 -14.35 2.90
CA ASN A 103 10.35 -14.85 2.20
C ASN A 103 11.21 -13.74 1.56
N CYS A 104 10.86 -12.48 1.77
CA CYS A 104 11.61 -11.36 1.18
C CYS A 104 12.84 -11.07 2.05
N GLU A 105 14.00 -11.04 1.43
CA GLU A 105 15.27 -10.60 2.03
C GLU A 105 15.73 -9.30 1.38
N LYS A 106 16.45 -8.48 2.15
CA LYS A 106 17.01 -7.22 1.65
C LYS A 106 18.00 -7.51 0.51
N GLY A 107 17.88 -6.76 -0.59
CA GLY A 107 18.67 -6.96 -1.80
C GLY A 107 18.28 -8.17 -2.64
N GLY A 108 17.40 -9.04 -2.11
CA GLY A 108 16.85 -10.18 -2.85
C GLY A 108 15.85 -9.76 -3.95
N PRO A 109 15.25 -10.73 -4.66
CA PRO A 109 14.30 -10.45 -5.74
C PRO A 109 13.04 -9.73 -5.23
N PHE A 110 12.25 -9.22 -6.16
CA PHE A 110 10.97 -8.54 -5.90
C PHE A 110 11.13 -7.34 -4.94
N HIS A 111 10.39 -7.33 -3.85
CA HIS A 111 10.41 -6.26 -2.85
C HIS A 111 11.78 -6.10 -2.15
N GLY A 112 12.68 -7.10 -2.23
CA GLY A 112 14.00 -7.02 -1.64
C GLY A 112 14.87 -5.93 -2.25
N LYS A 113 14.77 -5.69 -3.55
CA LYS A 113 15.43 -4.59 -4.25
C LYS A 113 14.89 -3.23 -3.80
N THR A 114 13.58 -3.12 -3.59
CA THR A 114 12.96 -1.91 -3.06
C THR A 114 13.40 -1.65 -1.62
N TRP A 115 13.45 -2.69 -0.80
CA TRP A 115 13.98 -2.58 0.57
C TRP A 115 15.42 -2.06 0.56
N GLN A 116 16.29 -2.62 -0.29
CA GLN A 116 17.67 -2.16 -0.43
C GLN A 116 17.73 -0.67 -0.80
N LYS A 117 16.93 -0.23 -1.79
CA LYS A 117 16.86 1.18 -2.19
C LYS A 117 16.47 2.11 -1.03
N LEU A 118 15.45 1.74 -0.24
CA LEU A 118 15.01 2.55 0.91
C LEU A 118 16.15 2.76 1.91
N GLU A 119 16.97 1.73 2.13
CA GLU A 119 18.13 1.81 3.04
C GLU A 119 19.29 2.60 2.44
N ASP A 120 19.67 2.32 1.18
CA ASP A 120 20.78 3.00 0.51
C ASP A 120 20.57 4.51 0.45
N GLU A 121 19.32 4.93 0.26
CA GLU A 121 18.93 6.33 0.22
C GLU A 121 18.67 6.94 1.61
N LYS A 122 18.85 6.16 2.68
CA LYS A 122 18.67 6.56 4.09
C LYS A 122 17.30 7.21 4.35
N LEU A 123 16.26 6.66 3.73
CA LEU A 123 14.89 7.11 3.95
C LEU A 123 14.34 6.59 5.29
N GLU A 124 13.34 7.26 5.85
CA GLU A 124 12.60 6.70 6.98
C GLU A 124 11.74 5.54 6.47
N TYR A 125 12.03 4.31 6.86
CA TYR A 125 11.26 3.18 6.37
C TYR A 125 10.97 2.13 7.43
N CYS A 126 9.92 1.34 7.15
CA CYS A 126 9.62 0.09 7.81
C CYS A 126 9.24 -0.96 6.75
N VAL A 127 9.71 -2.20 6.90
CA VAL A 127 9.34 -3.31 6.02
C VAL A 127 8.54 -4.32 6.80
N LEU A 128 7.28 -4.49 6.42
CA LEU A 128 6.39 -5.50 6.97
C LEU A 128 6.58 -6.80 6.17
N ARG A 129 6.85 -7.90 6.86
CA ARG A 129 7.09 -9.21 6.25
C ARG A 129 6.04 -10.23 6.72
N PRO A 130 4.77 -10.07 6.31
CA PRO A 130 3.74 -11.03 6.68
C PRO A 130 4.02 -12.40 6.04
N SER A 131 3.77 -13.48 6.78
CA SER A 131 3.84 -14.85 6.26
C SER A 131 2.51 -15.26 5.64
N TRP A 132 1.46 -15.42 6.46
CA TRP A 132 0.11 -15.75 6.04
C TRP A 132 -0.89 -14.79 6.66
N PHE A 133 -1.86 -14.39 5.85
CA PHE A 133 -2.98 -13.60 6.36
C PHE A 133 -4.04 -14.55 6.93
N MET A 134 -4.29 -14.48 8.22
CA MET A 134 -5.28 -15.32 8.91
C MET A 134 -6.67 -15.26 8.25
N GLY A 135 -7.06 -14.09 7.73
CA GLY A 135 -8.32 -13.94 6.99
C GLY A 135 -8.41 -14.73 5.69
N MET A 136 -7.28 -15.17 5.09
CA MET A 136 -7.30 -16.05 3.93
C MET A 136 -7.61 -17.50 4.33
N CYS A 137 -7.14 -17.95 5.50
CA CYS A 137 -7.46 -19.29 6.00
C CYS A 137 -8.95 -19.47 6.24
N VAL A 138 -9.62 -18.47 6.78
CA VAL A 138 -11.08 -18.49 7.00
C VAL A 138 -11.83 -18.55 5.66
N SER A 139 -11.40 -17.78 4.66
CA SER A 139 -12.04 -17.76 3.34
C SER A 139 -11.88 -19.09 2.59
N LEU A 140 -10.70 -19.73 2.69
CA LEU A 140 -10.44 -21.03 2.06
C LEU A 140 -11.19 -22.17 2.77
N CYS A 141 -11.29 -22.16 4.09
CA CYS A 141 -12.07 -23.14 4.85
C CYS A 141 -13.57 -23.02 4.54
N CYS A 142 -14.13 -21.82 4.42
CA CYS A 142 -15.54 -21.64 4.06
C CYS A 142 -15.86 -22.15 2.65
N SER A 143 -14.94 -22.01 1.69
CA SER A 143 -15.15 -22.45 0.31
C SER A 143 -15.09 -23.97 0.17
N SER A 144 -14.34 -24.67 1.03
CA SER A 144 -14.17 -26.13 0.97
C SER A 144 -15.17 -26.92 1.83
N LEU A 145 -15.85 -26.28 2.79
CA LEU A 145 -16.75 -26.95 3.73
C LEU A 145 -18.24 -26.61 3.58
N GLY A 146 -18.63 -25.87 2.53
CA GLY A 146 -20.04 -25.55 2.27
C GLY A 146 -20.76 -24.87 3.44
N CYS A 147 -20.06 -24.10 4.27
CA CYS A 147 -20.63 -23.42 5.42
C CYS A 147 -21.47 -22.22 4.96
N PRO A 148 -22.78 -22.16 5.27
CA PRO A 148 -23.57 -20.98 4.96
C PRO A 148 -23.11 -19.80 5.80
N SER A 149 -22.82 -18.71 5.09
CA SER A 149 -22.53 -17.36 5.55
C SER A 149 -22.76 -17.05 7.03
N MET A 150 -21.71 -16.99 7.80
CA MET A 150 -21.59 -16.13 8.96
C MET A 150 -20.41 -15.17 8.71
N CYS A 151 -20.71 -14.03 8.12
CA CYS A 151 -19.91 -12.81 8.13
C CYS A 151 -20.78 -11.67 8.58
#